data_217ea18c03a29df2f166933c4567f94f
#
_entry.id   217ea18c03a29df2f166933c4567f94f
#
_cell.length_a   1.000
_cell.length_b   1.000
_cell.length_c   1.000
_cell.angle_alpha   90.00
_cell.angle_beta   90.00
_cell.angle_gamma   90.00
#
_symmetry.space_group_name_H-M   'P 1'
#
loop_
_entity.id
_entity.type
_entity.pdbx_description
1 polymer ?
#
loop_
_entity_poly.entity_id
_entity_poly.type
_entity_poly.pdbx_seq_one_letter_code
_entity_poly.pdbx_strand_id
1 'polypeptide(L)'
;MRYQYQSQGFKNDFYGLKNNFNLSPVSLIIIINIFIYLITNNQWSVHQIFGISRTNFQIWQPITYMFLHGGLTHLFFNMFLLWMFGKRLENIWGPIKFIKYYFITGIGAGILIYIFSDAITIGASGAIMAILFAYGYIHPNQILFLWFIPMKAKYAILILIFMEISQELARNPVDNISHVGHLGGMLFGFLYLKYGHHFLKYLP
;
A
#
# COMPACT_ATOMS: atom_id res chain seq x y z
N MET A 1 0.89 9.71 26.06
CA MET A 1 1.76 10.71 25.43
C MET A 1 0.99 11.36 24.27
N ARG A 2 0.67 12.66 24.39
CA ARG A 2 0.04 13.42 23.31
C ARG A 2 1.13 13.81 22.31
N TYR A 3 1.09 13.28 21.11
CA TYR A 3 1.91 13.80 20.02
C TYR A 3 1.31 15.13 19.55
N GLN A 4 1.85 16.22 20.09
CA GLN A 4 1.69 17.55 19.46
C GLN A 4 2.62 17.54 18.24
N TYR A 5 2.06 17.33 17.05
CA TYR A 5 2.73 17.70 15.81
C TYR A 5 2.76 19.23 15.74
N GLN A 6 3.88 19.80 16.17
CA GLN A 6 4.18 21.20 15.86
C GLN A 6 4.38 21.29 14.34
N SER A 7 3.47 21.98 13.71
CA SER A 7 3.57 22.45 12.32
C SER A 7 4.57 23.60 12.23
N GLN A 8 5.85 23.34 12.52
CA GLN A 8 6.89 24.34 12.30
C GLN A 8 7.86 23.87 11.22
N GLY A 9 7.77 24.51 10.05
CA GLY A 9 8.93 24.98 9.33
C GLY A 9 9.73 23.99 8.49
N PHE A 10 9.13 23.08 7.72
CA PHE A 10 9.77 22.59 6.51
C PHE A 10 9.27 23.39 5.29
N LYS A 11 9.45 24.70 5.36
CA LYS A 11 9.38 25.58 4.20
C LYS A 11 10.79 25.64 3.59
N ASN A 12 10.87 25.32 2.32
CA ASN A 12 11.74 25.96 1.34
C ASN A 12 13.11 25.42 0.97
N ASP A 13 13.44 24.11 1.05
CA ASP A 13 14.73 23.71 0.47
C ASP A 13 14.68 22.74 -0.73
N PHE A 14 13.51 22.35 -1.21
CA PHE A 14 13.39 21.50 -2.41
C PHE A 14 12.53 22.08 -3.56
N TYR A 15 12.10 23.33 -3.48
CA TYR A 15 11.31 23.98 -4.53
C TYR A 15 12.14 24.73 -5.58
N GLY A 16 13.42 24.41 -5.72
CA GLY A 16 14.31 25.03 -6.71
C GLY A 16 14.18 24.50 -8.15
N LEU A 17 13.42 23.44 -8.39
CA LEU A 17 13.14 22.94 -9.73
C LEU A 17 11.72 23.30 -10.14
N LYS A 18 11.53 24.52 -10.61
CA LYS A 18 10.37 24.93 -11.42
C LYS A 18 10.38 24.14 -12.73
N ASN A 19 9.76 22.97 -12.76
CA ASN A 19 9.35 22.33 -13.99
C ASN A 19 7.86 22.00 -13.90
N ASN A 20 7.11 22.48 -14.88
CA ASN A 20 5.66 22.60 -14.99
C ASN A 20 4.90 21.27 -15.18
N PHE A 21 5.36 20.15 -14.60
CA PHE A 21 4.63 18.88 -14.52
C PHE A 21 4.85 18.26 -13.13
N ASN A 22 4.27 18.89 -12.12
CA ASN A 22 4.31 18.32 -10.75
C ASN A 22 3.23 17.22 -10.58
N LEU A 23 3.39 16.09 -11.28
CA LEU A 23 2.62 14.90 -10.95
C LEU A 23 3.02 14.44 -9.54
N SER A 24 2.05 14.38 -8.64
CA SER A 24 2.33 13.85 -7.32
C SER A 24 2.68 12.36 -7.37
N PRO A 25 3.46 11.83 -6.43
CA PRO A 25 3.75 10.42 -6.30
C PRO A 25 2.53 9.50 -6.41
N VAL A 26 1.45 9.82 -5.73
CA VAL A 26 0.19 9.06 -5.84
C VAL A 26 -0.31 9.03 -7.27
N SER A 27 -0.36 10.20 -7.93
CA SER A 27 -0.82 10.28 -9.32
C SER A 27 0.10 9.51 -10.27
N LEU A 28 1.41 9.58 -10.06
CA LEU A 28 2.39 8.86 -10.86
C LEU A 28 2.23 7.33 -10.70
N ILE A 29 2.08 6.84 -9.47
CA ILE A 29 1.85 5.42 -9.20
C ILE A 29 0.56 4.95 -9.88
N ILE A 30 -0.53 5.73 -9.79
CA ILE A 30 -1.80 5.41 -10.45
C ILE A 30 -1.62 5.32 -11.98
N ILE A 31 -0.97 6.30 -12.59
CA ILE A 31 -0.74 6.33 -14.04
C ILE A 31 0.09 5.11 -14.47
N ILE A 32 1.16 4.79 -13.75
CA ILE A 32 2.01 3.62 -14.03
C ILE A 32 1.20 2.33 -13.96
N ASN A 33 0.38 2.15 -12.92
CA ASN A 33 -0.45 0.95 -12.76
C ASN A 33 -1.47 0.81 -13.90
N ILE A 34 -2.17 1.89 -14.27
CA ILE A 34 -3.11 1.90 -15.40
C ILE A 34 -2.36 1.56 -16.69
N PHE A 35 -1.21 2.19 -16.95
CA PHE A 35 -0.43 1.95 -18.16
C PHE A 35 0.04 0.49 -18.24
N ILE A 36 0.60 -0.06 -17.16
CA ILE A 36 1.03 -1.47 -17.11
C ILE A 36 -0.16 -2.40 -17.34
N TYR A 37 -1.31 -2.13 -16.74
CA TYR A 37 -2.52 -2.94 -16.96
C TYR A 37 -2.95 -2.94 -18.42
N LEU A 38 -2.94 -1.77 -19.09
CA LEU A 38 -3.33 -1.65 -20.49
C LEU A 38 -2.38 -2.41 -21.44
N ILE A 39 -1.08 -2.38 -21.20
CA ILE A 39 -0.10 -3.05 -22.06
C ILE A 39 0.01 -4.55 -21.79
N THR A 40 -0.20 -4.98 -20.55
CA THR A 40 -0.13 -6.40 -20.19
C THR A 40 -1.44 -7.13 -20.48
N ASN A 41 -2.53 -6.40 -20.62
CA ASN A 41 -3.87 -6.93 -20.89
C ASN A 41 -4.21 -8.17 -20.06
N ASN A 42 -3.82 -8.17 -18.78
CA ASN A 42 -4.03 -9.27 -17.83
C ASN A 42 -3.46 -10.63 -18.31
N GLN A 43 -2.33 -10.62 -19.04
CA GLN A 43 -1.72 -11.84 -19.56
C GLN A 43 -1.14 -12.69 -18.43
N TRP A 44 -1.53 -13.96 -18.39
CA TRP A 44 -1.06 -14.91 -17.38
C TRP A 44 0.46 -15.10 -17.37
N SER A 45 1.08 -15.13 -18.55
CA SER A 45 2.55 -15.21 -18.66
C SER A 45 3.29 -14.07 -17.97
N VAL A 46 2.73 -12.84 -18.04
CA VAL A 46 3.30 -11.67 -17.34
C VAL A 46 3.16 -11.84 -15.83
N HIS A 47 2.03 -12.36 -15.35
CA HIS A 47 1.84 -12.64 -13.92
C HIS A 47 2.82 -13.69 -13.39
N GLN A 48 3.15 -14.71 -14.19
CA GLN A 48 4.13 -15.74 -13.82
C GLN A 48 5.56 -15.19 -13.68
N ILE A 49 5.95 -14.22 -14.51
CA ILE A 49 7.30 -13.65 -14.53
C ILE A 49 7.45 -12.54 -13.47
N PHE A 50 6.46 -11.66 -13.36
CA PHE A 50 6.56 -10.41 -12.58
C PHE A 50 5.72 -10.41 -11.29
N GLY A 51 4.76 -11.32 -11.14
CA GLY A 51 4.04 -11.56 -9.89
C GLY A 51 4.94 -12.27 -8.87
N ILE A 52 4.69 -12.04 -7.59
CA ILE A 52 5.50 -12.69 -6.54
C ILE A 52 5.08 -14.15 -6.37
N SER A 53 6.05 -15.05 -6.40
CA SER A 53 5.84 -16.48 -6.28
C SER A 53 6.97 -17.12 -5.49
N ARG A 54 6.61 -18.03 -4.58
CA ARG A 54 7.57 -18.84 -3.84
C ARG A 54 8.25 -19.89 -4.71
N THR A 55 7.51 -20.50 -5.64
CA THR A 55 7.98 -21.59 -6.48
C THR A 55 8.90 -21.17 -7.62
N ASN A 56 8.77 -19.92 -8.07
CA ASN A 56 9.59 -19.36 -9.17
C ASN A 56 10.04 -17.93 -8.81
N PHE A 57 10.68 -17.77 -7.65
CA PHE A 57 11.10 -16.48 -7.15
C PHE A 57 12.18 -15.84 -8.01
N GLN A 58 11.96 -14.55 -8.31
CA GLN A 58 12.93 -13.68 -8.98
C GLN A 58 13.12 -12.41 -8.16
N ILE A 59 14.33 -11.86 -8.14
CA ILE A 59 14.72 -10.74 -7.27
C ILE A 59 13.92 -9.44 -7.52
N TRP A 60 13.33 -9.27 -8.69
CA TRP A 60 12.49 -8.11 -9.02
C TRP A 60 11.04 -8.24 -8.54
N GLN A 61 10.56 -9.45 -8.29
CA GLN A 61 9.15 -9.71 -7.94
C GLN A 61 8.63 -8.94 -6.72
N PRO A 62 9.41 -8.70 -5.64
CA PRO A 62 8.95 -7.90 -4.51
C PRO A 62 8.56 -6.46 -4.85
N ILE A 63 8.96 -5.97 -6.01
CA ILE A 63 8.59 -4.63 -6.52
C ILE A 63 7.58 -4.76 -7.65
N THR A 64 7.83 -5.63 -8.62
CA THR A 64 7.04 -5.67 -9.85
C THR A 64 5.60 -6.16 -9.63
N TYR A 65 5.38 -7.06 -8.68
CA TYR A 65 4.05 -7.57 -8.36
C TYR A 65 3.07 -6.46 -7.97
N MET A 66 3.57 -5.37 -7.37
CA MET A 66 2.78 -4.23 -6.91
C MET A 66 2.13 -3.44 -8.05
N PHE A 67 2.57 -3.65 -9.30
CA PHE A 67 2.08 -2.93 -10.47
C PHE A 67 1.19 -3.77 -11.39
N LEU A 68 1.01 -5.05 -11.07
CA LEU A 68 0.16 -5.96 -11.85
C LEU A 68 -1.24 -6.06 -11.24
N HIS A 69 -2.26 -6.23 -12.08
CA HIS A 69 -3.64 -6.36 -11.63
C HIS A 69 -4.37 -7.43 -12.44
N GLY A 70 -5.10 -8.30 -11.74
CA GLY A 70 -5.79 -9.46 -12.31
C GLY A 70 -7.15 -9.16 -12.95
N GLY A 71 -7.50 -7.88 -13.12
CA GLY A 71 -8.75 -7.47 -13.76
C GLY A 71 -9.09 -6.01 -13.47
N LEU A 72 -10.04 -5.47 -14.26
CA LEU A 72 -10.42 -4.05 -14.19
C LEU A 72 -10.96 -3.66 -12.80
N THR A 73 -11.77 -4.51 -12.19
CA THR A 73 -12.34 -4.27 -10.85
C THR A 73 -11.22 -4.20 -9.80
N HIS A 74 -10.25 -5.12 -9.87
CA HIS A 74 -9.08 -5.14 -8.98
C HIS A 74 -8.25 -3.86 -9.13
N LEU A 75 -7.94 -3.46 -10.37
CA LEU A 75 -7.25 -2.20 -10.65
C LEU A 75 -8.04 -1.00 -10.12
N PHE A 76 -9.34 -0.92 -10.43
CA PHE A 76 -10.18 0.21 -10.05
C PHE A 76 -10.18 0.44 -8.54
N PHE A 77 -10.45 -0.60 -7.73
CA PHE A 77 -10.50 -0.44 -6.28
C PHE A 77 -9.13 -0.11 -5.69
N ASN A 78 -8.04 -0.69 -6.20
CA ASN A 78 -6.70 -0.32 -5.77
C ASN A 78 -6.40 1.16 -6.06
N MET A 79 -6.63 1.62 -7.27
CA MET A 79 -6.35 3.01 -7.65
C MET A 79 -7.27 4.01 -6.95
N PHE A 80 -8.52 3.66 -6.74
CA PHE A 80 -9.47 4.47 -5.99
C PHE A 80 -9.05 4.66 -4.53
N LEU A 81 -8.70 3.59 -3.83
CA LEU A 81 -8.24 3.65 -2.44
C LEU A 81 -6.89 4.38 -2.32
N LEU A 82 -5.98 4.13 -3.26
CA LEU A 82 -4.71 4.83 -3.34
C LEU A 82 -4.92 6.33 -3.57
N TRP A 83 -5.81 6.71 -4.46
CA TRP A 83 -6.16 8.11 -4.68
C TRP A 83 -6.77 8.74 -3.43
N MET A 84 -7.75 8.10 -2.82
CA MET A 84 -8.53 8.66 -1.71
C MET A 84 -7.69 8.81 -0.43
N PHE A 85 -6.95 7.78 -0.05
CA PHE A 85 -6.16 7.76 1.20
C PHE A 85 -4.70 8.11 0.98
N GLY A 86 -4.11 7.69 -0.14
CA GLY A 86 -2.73 8.00 -0.48
C GLY A 86 -2.50 9.50 -0.63
N LYS A 87 -3.40 10.20 -1.33
CA LYS A 87 -3.32 11.67 -1.46
C LYS A 87 -3.35 12.39 -0.12
N ARG A 88 -4.18 11.92 0.82
CA ARG A 88 -4.26 12.52 2.15
C ARG A 88 -2.96 12.33 2.93
N LEU A 89 -2.36 11.12 2.89
CA LEU A 89 -1.08 10.87 3.54
C LEU A 89 0.08 11.58 2.85
N GLU A 90 0.09 11.64 1.51
CA GLU A 90 1.06 12.42 0.76
C GLU A 90 1.06 13.89 1.16
N ASN A 91 -0.13 14.49 1.31
CA ASN A 91 -0.27 15.89 1.75
C ASN A 91 0.21 16.12 3.20
N ILE A 92 0.08 15.10 4.07
CA ILE A 92 0.51 15.21 5.48
C ILE A 92 2.02 14.98 5.61
N TRP A 93 2.57 14.03 4.87
CA TRP A 93 3.96 13.58 5.04
C TRP A 93 4.94 14.18 4.04
N GLY A 94 4.44 14.71 2.96
CA GLY A 94 5.21 15.07 1.77
C GLY A 94 5.51 13.87 0.85
N PRO A 95 5.95 14.15 -0.39
CA PRO A 95 6.10 13.16 -1.44
C PRO A 95 7.13 12.07 -1.13
N ILE A 96 8.27 12.44 -0.59
CA ILE A 96 9.39 11.50 -0.34
C ILE A 96 9.03 10.48 0.74
N LYS A 97 8.44 10.93 1.85
CA LYS A 97 8.04 10.05 2.94
C LYS A 97 6.91 9.12 2.51
N PHE A 98 5.97 9.61 1.70
CA PHE A 98 4.90 8.79 1.12
C PHE A 98 5.47 7.68 0.23
N ILE A 99 6.38 7.99 -0.71
CA ILE A 99 7.02 6.99 -1.57
C ILE A 99 7.75 5.94 -0.74
N LYS A 100 8.57 6.37 0.22
CA LYS A 100 9.29 5.43 1.10
C LYS A 100 8.32 4.50 1.83
N TYR A 101 7.24 5.04 2.38
CA TYR A 101 6.20 4.26 3.04
C TYR A 101 5.57 3.23 2.10
N TYR A 102 5.13 3.67 0.92
CA TYR A 102 4.47 2.83 -0.07
C TYR A 102 5.34 1.62 -0.47
N PHE A 103 6.60 1.87 -0.83
CA PHE A 103 7.50 0.81 -1.26
C PHE A 103 7.95 -0.10 -0.13
N ILE A 104 8.29 0.44 1.04
CA ILE A 104 8.72 -0.37 2.19
C ILE A 104 7.58 -1.31 2.61
N THR A 105 6.36 -0.81 2.68
CA THR A 105 5.21 -1.62 3.10
C THR A 105 4.79 -2.63 2.03
N GLY A 106 4.85 -2.25 0.75
CA GLY A 106 4.57 -3.16 -0.36
C GLY A 106 5.62 -4.26 -0.47
N ILE A 107 6.91 -3.94 -0.39
CA ILE A 107 7.99 -4.93 -0.38
C ILE A 107 7.86 -5.85 0.85
N GLY A 108 7.56 -5.29 2.02
CA GLY A 108 7.33 -6.06 3.24
C GLY A 108 6.14 -7.02 3.11
N ALA A 109 5.04 -6.59 2.49
CA ALA A 109 3.92 -7.46 2.14
C ALA A 109 4.37 -8.59 1.22
N GLY A 110 5.15 -8.26 0.17
CA GLY A 110 5.72 -9.25 -0.75
C GLY A 110 6.60 -10.30 -0.06
N ILE A 111 7.40 -9.89 0.92
CA ILE A 111 8.22 -10.83 1.72
C ILE A 111 7.33 -11.84 2.47
N LEU A 112 6.24 -11.38 3.10
CA LEU A 112 5.32 -12.30 3.78
C LEU A 112 4.57 -13.20 2.80
N ILE A 113 4.15 -12.68 1.64
CA ILE A 113 3.57 -13.50 0.58
C ILE A 113 4.55 -14.61 0.18
N TYR A 114 5.81 -14.27 -0.09
CA TYR A 114 6.84 -15.24 -0.45
C TYR A 114 7.03 -16.33 0.62
N ILE A 115 6.94 -15.97 1.90
CA ILE A 115 7.15 -16.92 3.01
C ILE A 115 5.93 -17.82 3.21
N PHE A 116 4.72 -17.28 3.11
CA PHE A 116 3.50 -17.96 3.58
C PHE A 116 2.51 -18.36 2.48
N SER A 117 2.72 -17.94 1.21
CA SER A 117 1.82 -18.26 0.11
C SER A 117 2.55 -19.01 -1.00
N ASP A 118 1.92 -20.07 -1.52
CA ASP A 118 2.39 -20.78 -2.72
C ASP A 118 1.75 -20.25 -4.01
N ALA A 119 0.74 -19.40 -3.90
CA ALA A 119 0.07 -18.79 -5.06
C ALA A 119 0.87 -17.63 -5.64
N ILE A 120 0.79 -17.47 -6.97
CA ILE A 120 1.30 -16.27 -7.62
C ILE A 120 0.42 -15.10 -7.21
N THR A 121 1.02 -14.10 -6.56
CA THR A 121 0.31 -12.92 -6.08
C THR A 121 0.71 -11.68 -6.87
N ILE A 122 -0.30 -10.85 -7.16
CA ILE A 122 -0.16 -9.58 -7.88
C ILE A 122 -1.07 -8.53 -7.22
N GLY A 123 -0.69 -7.27 -7.31
CA GLY A 123 -1.50 -6.12 -6.88
C GLY A 123 -0.80 -5.17 -5.93
N ALA A 124 -1.23 -3.92 -5.95
CA ALA A 124 -0.77 -2.87 -5.04
C ALA A 124 -1.39 -2.98 -3.63
N SER A 125 -2.32 -3.92 -3.44
CA SER A 125 -3.22 -3.95 -2.28
C SER A 125 -2.49 -4.06 -0.93
N GLY A 126 -1.38 -4.78 -0.84
CA GLY A 126 -0.56 -4.84 0.38
C GLY A 126 -0.10 -3.45 0.84
N ALA A 127 0.46 -2.64 -0.07
CA ALA A 127 0.83 -1.26 0.23
C ALA A 127 -0.39 -0.36 0.53
N ILE A 128 -1.51 -0.60 -0.16
CA ILE A 128 -2.76 0.14 0.06
C ILE A 128 -3.36 -0.17 1.43
N MET A 129 -3.33 -1.43 1.87
CA MET A 129 -3.76 -1.79 3.23
C MET A 129 -2.88 -1.14 4.31
N ALA A 130 -1.57 -1.00 4.05
CA ALA A 130 -0.70 -0.20 4.90
C ALA A 130 -1.11 1.29 4.92
N ILE A 131 -1.48 1.88 3.79
CA ILE A 131 -1.97 3.26 3.69
C ILE A 131 -3.26 3.45 4.50
N LEU A 132 -4.23 2.53 4.37
CA LEU A 132 -5.47 2.55 5.16
C LEU A 132 -5.17 2.44 6.65
N PHE A 133 -4.28 1.52 7.03
CA PHE A 133 -3.81 1.38 8.40
C PHE A 133 -3.20 2.67 8.93
N ALA A 134 -2.27 3.28 8.18
CA ALA A 134 -1.61 4.52 8.58
C ALA A 134 -2.62 5.68 8.75
N TYR A 135 -3.57 5.79 7.83
CA TYR A 135 -4.60 6.83 7.91
C TYR A 135 -5.41 6.71 9.20
N GLY A 136 -5.89 5.53 9.53
CA GLY A 136 -6.67 5.36 10.74
C GLY A 136 -5.84 5.37 12.04
N TYR A 137 -4.55 5.01 11.96
CA TYR A 137 -3.62 5.16 13.09
C TYR A 137 -3.37 6.64 13.42
N ILE A 138 -3.23 7.50 12.40
CA ILE A 138 -2.98 8.93 12.55
C ILE A 138 -4.28 9.69 12.88
N HIS A 139 -5.41 9.27 12.31
CA HIS A 139 -6.73 9.91 12.46
C HIS A 139 -7.77 8.96 13.09
N PRO A 140 -7.55 8.43 14.31
CA PRO A 140 -8.34 7.34 14.88
C PRO A 140 -9.82 7.68 15.09
N ASN A 141 -10.15 8.95 15.26
CA ASN A 141 -11.52 9.42 15.51
C ASN A 141 -12.22 9.97 14.27
N GLN A 142 -11.53 10.03 13.12
CA GLN A 142 -12.15 10.44 11.86
C GLN A 142 -13.23 9.43 11.48
N ILE A 143 -14.39 9.97 11.03
CA ILE A 143 -15.46 9.10 10.52
C ILE A 143 -15.08 8.66 9.11
N LEU A 144 -15.09 7.36 8.89
CA LEU A 144 -14.96 6.70 7.60
C LEU A 144 -16.22 5.89 7.33
N PHE A 145 -16.51 5.68 6.06
CA PHE A 145 -17.56 4.76 5.64
C PHE A 145 -16.91 3.42 5.27
N LEU A 146 -17.13 2.41 6.10
CA LEU A 146 -16.81 1.03 5.73
C LEU A 146 -18.05 0.45 5.06
N TRP A 147 -17.97 0.27 3.76
CA TRP A 147 -19.07 0.06 2.83
C TRP A 147 -20.10 1.20 2.90
N PHE A 148 -21.09 1.20 3.66
CA PHE A 148 -22.06 2.31 3.83
C PHE A 148 -22.27 2.65 5.32
N ILE A 149 -21.52 2.01 6.20
CA ILE A 149 -21.65 2.18 7.65
C ILE A 149 -20.65 3.22 8.13
N PRO A 150 -21.09 4.38 8.64
CA PRO A 150 -20.19 5.37 9.21
C PRO A 150 -19.62 4.87 10.54
N MET A 151 -18.30 4.89 10.67
CA MET A 151 -17.61 4.51 11.89
C MET A 151 -16.29 5.24 12.06
N LYS A 152 -15.77 5.29 13.28
CA LYS A 152 -14.44 5.85 13.53
C LYS A 152 -13.36 4.99 12.88
N ALA A 153 -12.36 5.64 12.28
CA ALA A 153 -11.29 4.99 11.53
C ALA A 153 -10.59 3.87 12.32
N LYS A 154 -10.37 4.04 13.61
CA LYS A 154 -9.80 2.99 14.46
C LYS A 154 -10.62 1.69 14.47
N TYR A 155 -11.94 1.78 14.44
CA TYR A 155 -12.81 0.60 14.40
C TYR A 155 -12.85 -0.01 13.00
N ALA A 156 -12.87 0.81 11.96
CA ALA A 156 -12.78 0.34 10.58
C ALA A 156 -11.52 -0.50 10.35
N ILE A 157 -10.36 -0.04 10.86
CA ILE A 157 -9.11 -0.81 10.77
C ILE A 157 -9.17 -2.11 11.56
N LEU A 158 -9.69 -2.09 12.78
CA LEU A 158 -9.82 -3.33 13.57
C LEU A 158 -10.72 -4.36 12.87
N ILE A 159 -11.82 -3.90 12.26
CA ILE A 159 -12.70 -4.77 11.48
C ILE A 159 -11.96 -5.31 10.25
N LEU A 160 -11.22 -4.48 9.51
CA LEU A 160 -10.43 -4.93 8.37
C LEU A 160 -9.40 -5.98 8.77
N ILE A 161 -8.64 -5.76 9.84
CA ILE A 161 -7.66 -6.73 10.34
C ILE A 161 -8.36 -8.05 10.71
N PHE A 162 -9.49 -7.97 11.43
CA PHE A 162 -10.26 -9.15 11.82
C PHE A 162 -10.76 -9.92 10.59
N MET A 163 -11.27 -9.22 9.58
CA MET A 163 -11.73 -9.84 8.33
C MET A 163 -10.59 -10.54 7.61
N GLU A 164 -9.44 -9.88 7.43
CA GLU A 164 -8.27 -10.47 6.76
C GLU A 164 -7.77 -11.73 7.50
N ILE A 165 -7.70 -11.70 8.83
CA ILE A 165 -7.33 -12.88 9.64
C ILE A 165 -8.37 -13.99 9.47
N SER A 166 -9.65 -13.67 9.53
CA SER A 166 -10.73 -14.64 9.41
C SER A 166 -10.74 -15.35 8.06
N GLN A 167 -10.52 -14.59 6.98
CA GLN A 167 -10.46 -15.13 5.62
C GLN A 167 -9.20 -15.97 5.41
N GLU A 168 -8.05 -15.54 5.92
CA GLU A 168 -6.82 -16.33 5.87
C GLU A 168 -6.98 -17.69 6.59
N LEU A 169 -7.64 -17.69 7.75
CA LEU A 169 -7.91 -18.92 8.50
C LEU A 169 -8.96 -19.82 7.83
N ALA A 170 -9.92 -19.23 7.14
CA ALA A 170 -10.95 -19.96 6.41
C ALA A 170 -10.41 -20.75 5.22
N ARG A 171 -9.25 -20.34 4.64
CA ARG A 171 -8.58 -20.98 3.52
C ARG A 171 -9.52 -21.34 2.38
N ASN A 172 -10.40 -20.39 2.00
CA ASN A 172 -11.36 -20.63 0.94
C ASN A 172 -10.63 -20.78 -0.42
N PRO A 173 -10.68 -21.96 -1.09
CA PRO A 173 -9.93 -22.19 -2.32
C PRO A 173 -10.43 -21.37 -3.52
N VAL A 174 -11.61 -20.76 -3.41
CA VAL A 174 -12.19 -19.90 -4.46
C VAL A 174 -11.76 -18.43 -4.27
N ASP A 175 -11.19 -18.10 -3.10
CA ASP A 175 -10.74 -16.75 -2.83
C ASP A 175 -9.36 -16.49 -3.45
N ASN A 176 -9.30 -15.53 -4.34
CA ASN A 176 -8.08 -15.12 -5.03
C ASN A 176 -7.41 -13.91 -4.36
N ILE A 177 -7.83 -13.53 -3.14
CA ILE A 177 -7.27 -12.40 -2.39
C ILE A 177 -6.09 -12.89 -1.53
N SER A 178 -4.98 -12.18 -1.58
CA SER A 178 -3.83 -12.47 -0.71
C SER A 178 -3.99 -11.80 0.66
N HIS A 179 -4.70 -12.48 1.57
CA HIS A 179 -4.90 -11.98 2.95
C HIS A 179 -3.57 -11.83 3.70
N VAL A 180 -2.63 -12.75 3.49
CA VAL A 180 -1.24 -12.64 3.99
C VAL A 180 -0.57 -11.36 3.51
N GLY A 181 -0.74 -11.00 2.24
CA GLY A 181 -0.20 -9.77 1.68
C GLY A 181 -0.81 -8.52 2.30
N HIS A 182 -2.12 -8.53 2.54
CA HIS A 182 -2.84 -7.43 3.20
C HIS A 182 -2.39 -7.25 4.65
N LEU A 183 -2.36 -8.33 5.43
CA LEU A 183 -1.86 -8.33 6.82
C LEU A 183 -0.39 -7.93 6.88
N GLY A 184 0.42 -8.41 5.93
CA GLY A 184 1.82 -8.04 5.78
C GLY A 184 2.01 -6.55 5.57
N GLY A 185 1.24 -5.97 4.66
CA GLY A 185 1.25 -4.52 4.45
C GLY A 185 0.92 -3.73 5.71
N MET A 186 -0.14 -4.10 6.42
CA MET A 186 -0.54 -3.45 7.68
C MET A 186 0.53 -3.61 8.76
N LEU A 187 1.15 -4.80 8.90
CA LEU A 187 2.22 -5.05 9.84
C LEU A 187 3.44 -4.17 9.57
N PHE A 188 3.94 -4.16 8.33
CA PHE A 188 5.08 -3.31 7.96
C PHE A 188 4.72 -1.82 8.05
N GLY A 189 3.47 -1.47 7.78
CA GLY A 189 2.95 -0.12 8.01
C GLY A 189 3.03 0.30 9.47
N PHE A 190 2.60 -0.56 10.38
CA PHE A 190 2.71 -0.33 11.83
C PHE A 190 4.18 -0.20 12.27
N LEU A 191 5.04 -1.13 11.84
CA LEU A 191 6.47 -1.10 12.18
C LEU A 191 7.15 0.17 11.69
N TYR A 192 6.84 0.61 10.46
CA TYR A 192 7.35 1.87 9.92
C TYR A 192 6.90 3.08 10.75
N LEU A 193 5.63 3.15 11.13
CA LEU A 193 5.11 4.27 11.93
C LEU A 193 5.71 4.30 13.34
N LYS A 194 5.93 3.13 13.94
CA LYS A 194 6.43 3.01 15.29
C LYS A 194 7.94 3.22 15.39
N TYR A 195 8.69 2.68 14.43
CA TYR A 195 10.15 2.62 14.51
C TYR A 195 10.87 3.39 13.39
N GLY A 196 10.18 3.81 12.34
CA GLY A 196 10.77 4.44 11.16
C GLY A 196 11.55 5.73 11.48
N HIS A 197 11.22 6.44 12.56
CA HIS A 197 12.00 7.60 13.01
C HIS A 197 13.42 7.25 13.41
N HIS A 198 13.67 6.05 13.89
CA HIS A 198 15.01 5.58 14.27
C HIS A 198 15.82 5.15 13.03
N PHE A 199 15.19 4.50 12.06
CA PHE A 199 15.87 4.00 10.86
C PHE A 199 16.09 5.08 9.79
N LEU A 200 15.14 6.00 9.61
CA LEU A 200 15.21 7.03 8.56
C LEU A 200 16.16 8.18 8.90
N LYS A 201 16.58 8.32 10.16
CA LYS A 201 17.56 9.33 10.58
C LYS A 201 18.97 9.06 10.02
N TYR A 202 19.23 7.84 9.57
CA TYR A 202 20.53 7.37 9.06
C TYR A 202 20.53 7.03 7.56
N LEU A 203 19.41 7.23 6.86
CA LEU A 203 19.36 7.09 5.40
C LEU A 203 19.52 8.47 4.77
N PRO A 204 20.48 8.62 3.81
CA PRO A 204 20.74 9.88 3.12
C PRO A 204 19.53 10.38 2.34
#